data_8db4d4cb1bbc2a0c38bdc9571d9700af
#
_entry.id   8db4d4cb1bbc2a0c38bdc9571d9700af
#
_cell.length_a   1.000
_cell.length_b   1.000
_cell.length_c   1.000
_cell.angle_alpha   90.00
_cell.angle_beta   90.00
_cell.angle_gamma   90.00
#
_symmetry.space_group_name_H-M   'P 1'
#
loop_
_entity.id
_entity.type
_entity.pdbx_description
1 polymer ?
#
loop_
_entity_poly.entity_id
_entity_poly.type
_entity_poly.pdbx_seq_one_letter_code
_entity_poly.pdbx_strand_id
1 'polypeptide(L)'
;QDKLLPGIRADCPADLLIYGMGERPIIEIARRLQQGENIKQLDDIPQTASIQPLSNMPRIMEDEGNIVLASHEECLLHKRKQSENFKHIEEESNKYHAKRLWQSVGERAIMVNPPYPPMTETEIDASFDLPYTRMPHPKYKGKTIPAYEMIKFSGNLHRGCFGGCAFCTISAHQGKFIVSRSKES
;
A
#
# COMPACT_ATOMS: atom_id res chain seq x y z
N GLN A 1 15.15 11.90 -12.04
CA GLN A 1 16.38 11.47 -11.37
C GLN A 1 16.70 10.05 -11.82
N ASP A 2 17.88 9.84 -12.35
CA ASP A 2 18.35 8.52 -12.79
C ASP A 2 19.03 7.78 -11.61
N LYS A 3 18.24 7.55 -10.55
CA LYS A 3 18.68 6.81 -9.37
C LYS A 3 17.62 5.85 -8.91
N LEU A 4 18.00 4.59 -8.68
CA LEU A 4 17.20 3.63 -7.98
C LEU A 4 17.27 3.93 -6.48
N LEU A 5 16.17 4.35 -5.90
CA LEU A 5 16.04 4.56 -4.46
C LEU A 5 15.62 3.25 -3.77
N PRO A 6 16.00 3.05 -2.50
CA PRO A 6 15.48 1.93 -1.73
C PRO A 6 13.97 2.09 -1.54
N GLY A 7 13.30 1.02 -1.15
CA GLY A 7 11.89 1.09 -0.79
C GLY A 7 11.66 2.18 0.28
N ILE A 8 10.62 3.01 0.10
CA ILE A 8 10.36 4.20 0.93
C ILE A 8 10.40 3.91 2.44
N ARG A 9 10.08 2.68 2.84
CA ARG A 9 10.11 2.27 4.25
C ARG A 9 11.54 2.27 4.82
N ALA A 10 12.57 2.07 4.01
CA ALA A 10 13.97 2.10 4.46
C ALA A 10 14.42 3.51 4.88
N ASP A 11 13.89 4.54 4.22
CA ASP A 11 14.26 5.94 4.42
C ASP A 11 13.26 6.70 5.31
N CYS A 12 12.08 6.14 5.54
CA CYS A 12 11.03 6.77 6.33
C CYS A 12 11.10 6.30 7.81
N PRO A 13 11.10 7.22 8.79
CA PRO A 13 11.15 6.87 10.22
C PRO A 13 9.80 6.37 10.78
N ALA A 14 8.75 6.23 9.97
CA ALA A 14 7.48 5.68 10.42
C ALA A 14 7.63 4.26 10.98
N ASP A 15 6.84 3.86 11.96
CA ASP A 15 6.87 2.49 12.49
C ASP A 15 6.26 1.50 11.51
N LEU A 16 5.17 1.88 10.84
CA LEU A 16 4.43 1.06 9.90
C LEU A 16 3.98 1.90 8.70
N LEU A 17 3.96 1.30 7.52
CA LEU A 17 3.45 1.91 6.29
C LEU A 17 2.21 1.13 5.86
N ILE A 18 1.12 1.83 5.55
CA ILE A 18 -0.07 1.27 4.92
C ILE A 18 -0.02 1.61 3.44
N TYR A 19 -0.35 0.66 2.58
CA TYR A 19 -0.43 0.87 1.14
C TYR A 19 -1.83 0.52 0.59
N GLY A 20 -2.16 1.02 -0.60
CA GLY A 20 -3.45 0.76 -1.23
C GLY A 20 -4.64 1.41 -0.52
N MET A 21 -5.77 0.70 -0.44
CA MET A 21 -6.99 1.17 0.26
C MET A 21 -6.83 0.95 1.77
N GLY A 22 -6.60 2.03 2.50
CA GLY A 22 -6.15 1.99 3.90
C GLY A 22 -7.23 1.74 4.95
N GLU A 23 -8.50 1.59 4.59
CA GLU A 23 -9.63 1.53 5.52
C GLU A 23 -9.52 0.37 6.51
N ARG A 24 -9.33 -0.86 6.01
CA ARG A 24 -9.21 -2.05 6.88
C ARG A 24 -7.96 -2.03 7.75
N PRO A 25 -6.75 -1.81 7.21
CA PRO A 25 -5.56 -1.82 8.06
C PRO A 25 -5.57 -0.70 9.11
N ILE A 26 -6.08 0.50 8.82
CA ILE A 26 -6.11 1.58 9.83
C ILE A 26 -7.07 1.24 11.00
N ILE A 27 -8.21 0.61 10.70
CA ILE A 27 -9.16 0.17 11.73
C ILE A 27 -8.52 -0.92 12.59
N GLU A 28 -7.88 -1.90 11.97
CA GLU A 28 -7.22 -3.00 12.69
C GLU A 28 -6.07 -2.50 13.57
N ILE A 29 -5.23 -1.60 13.04
CA ILE A 29 -4.16 -0.96 13.83
C ILE A 29 -4.76 -0.21 15.03
N ALA A 30 -5.80 0.62 14.81
CA ALA A 30 -6.42 1.38 15.88
C ALA A 30 -7.00 0.46 16.97
N ARG A 31 -7.68 -0.62 16.58
CA ARG A 31 -8.24 -1.62 17.49
C ARG A 31 -7.16 -2.28 18.35
N ARG A 32 -6.06 -2.72 17.75
CA ARG A 32 -4.96 -3.39 18.45
C ARG A 32 -4.21 -2.43 19.39
N LEU A 33 -4.01 -1.18 18.97
CA LEU A 33 -3.44 -0.14 19.84
C LEU A 33 -4.34 0.17 21.04
N GLN A 34 -5.68 0.19 20.87
CA GLN A 34 -6.62 0.35 21.99
C GLN A 34 -6.57 -0.84 22.96
N GLN A 35 -6.19 -2.02 22.49
CA GLN A 35 -5.97 -3.21 23.33
C GLN A 35 -4.61 -3.20 24.05
N GLY A 36 -3.80 -2.15 23.83
CA GLY A 36 -2.49 -1.99 24.47
C GLY A 36 -1.33 -2.66 23.73
N GLU A 37 -1.54 -3.13 22.51
CA GLU A 37 -0.44 -3.68 21.70
C GLU A 37 0.52 -2.57 21.25
N ASN A 38 1.79 -2.90 21.09
CA ASN A 38 2.79 -1.95 20.63
C ASN A 38 2.83 -1.91 19.10
N ILE A 39 2.78 -0.72 18.51
CA ILE A 39 2.81 -0.53 17.06
C ILE A 39 4.00 -1.23 16.38
N LYS A 40 5.14 -1.34 17.05
CA LYS A 40 6.34 -2.02 16.53
C LYS A 40 6.20 -3.55 16.43
N GLN A 41 5.16 -4.11 17.02
CA GLN A 41 4.84 -5.54 17.01
C GLN A 41 3.71 -5.87 16.03
N LEU A 42 3.11 -4.85 15.37
CA LEU A 42 2.01 -5.02 14.42
C LEU A 42 2.55 -5.33 13.01
N ASP A 43 3.34 -6.38 12.88
CA ASP A 43 4.00 -6.77 11.63
C ASP A 43 3.24 -7.83 10.82
N ASP A 44 2.13 -8.33 11.35
CA ASP A 44 1.27 -9.35 10.76
C ASP A 44 0.03 -8.80 10.03
N ILE A 45 -0.24 -7.49 10.16
CA ILE A 45 -1.43 -6.87 9.57
C ILE A 45 -1.30 -6.83 8.04
N PRO A 46 -2.26 -7.40 7.29
CA PRO A 46 -2.24 -7.30 5.83
C PRO A 46 -2.19 -5.86 5.33
N GLN A 47 -1.66 -5.68 4.11
CA GLN A 47 -1.59 -4.37 3.45
C GLN A 47 -0.70 -3.36 4.18
N THR A 48 0.28 -3.85 4.93
CA THR A 48 1.28 -3.04 5.62
C THR A 48 2.69 -3.41 5.21
N ALA A 49 3.62 -2.48 5.43
CA ALA A 49 5.05 -2.74 5.30
C ALA A 49 5.80 -2.23 6.53
N SER A 50 6.75 -3.02 7.00
CA SER A 50 7.57 -2.73 8.16
C SER A 50 9.06 -2.99 7.89
N ILE A 51 9.91 -2.42 8.75
CA ILE A 51 11.32 -2.79 8.82
C ILE A 51 11.49 -3.92 9.84
N GLN A 52 12.21 -4.92 9.43
CA GLN A 52 12.55 -6.09 10.23
C GLN A 52 14.06 -6.25 10.36
N PRO A 53 14.55 -6.87 11.45
CA PRO A 53 15.92 -7.37 11.49
C PRO A 53 16.17 -8.34 10.34
N LEU A 54 17.35 -8.30 9.75
CA LEU A 54 17.72 -9.21 8.66
C LEU A 54 17.62 -10.69 9.06
N SER A 55 17.79 -11.01 10.36
CA SER A 55 17.62 -12.35 10.90
C SER A 55 16.20 -12.93 10.75
N ASN A 56 15.19 -12.07 10.61
CA ASN A 56 13.78 -12.47 10.45
C ASN A 56 13.45 -12.80 8.98
N MET A 57 14.30 -12.40 8.04
CA MET A 57 14.08 -12.67 6.62
C MET A 57 14.22 -14.17 6.32
N PRO A 58 13.28 -14.76 5.54
CA PRO A 58 13.38 -16.15 5.12
C PRO A 58 14.71 -16.40 4.39
N ARG A 59 15.29 -17.60 4.60
CA ARG A 59 16.53 -18.02 3.92
C ARG A 59 16.28 -18.62 2.54
N ILE A 60 15.05 -19.05 2.29
CA ILE A 60 14.61 -19.63 1.01
C ILE A 60 14.02 -18.50 0.17
N MET A 61 14.40 -18.43 -1.09
CA MET A 61 13.96 -17.35 -1.98
C MET A 61 12.44 -17.33 -2.19
N GLU A 62 11.80 -18.49 -2.22
CA GLU A 62 10.35 -18.62 -2.34
C GLU A 62 9.87 -19.86 -1.58
N ASP A 63 8.81 -19.66 -0.79
CA ASP A 63 8.05 -20.71 -0.11
C ASP A 63 6.55 -20.50 -0.32
N GLU A 64 5.69 -21.21 0.42
CA GLU A 64 4.23 -21.09 0.31
C GLU A 64 3.71 -19.70 0.69
N GLY A 65 4.39 -18.98 1.57
CA GLY A 65 3.94 -17.69 2.11
C GLY A 65 4.83 -16.50 1.81
N ASN A 66 6.05 -16.69 1.29
CA ASN A 66 7.05 -15.66 1.17
C ASN A 66 7.76 -15.68 -0.19
N ILE A 67 8.17 -14.51 -0.66
CA ILE A 67 9.12 -14.31 -1.75
C ILE A 67 10.21 -13.38 -1.25
N VAL A 68 11.46 -13.81 -1.37
CA VAL A 68 12.64 -12.98 -1.11
C VAL A 68 13.13 -12.40 -2.42
N LEU A 69 13.03 -11.10 -2.53
CA LEU A 69 13.50 -10.32 -3.68
C LEU A 69 15.02 -10.15 -3.62
N ALA A 70 15.65 -9.92 -4.77
CA ALA A 70 17.04 -9.49 -4.81
C ALA A 70 17.22 -8.21 -3.97
N SER A 71 18.34 -8.12 -3.26
CA SER A 71 18.64 -6.98 -2.39
C SER A 71 18.65 -5.64 -3.16
N HIS A 72 18.51 -4.54 -2.43
CA HIS A 72 18.66 -3.22 -3.04
C HIS A 72 20.03 -3.04 -3.67
N GLU A 73 21.09 -3.52 -3.01
CA GLU A 73 22.48 -3.45 -3.46
C GLU A 73 22.70 -4.27 -4.75
N GLU A 74 22.11 -5.47 -4.84
CA GLU A 74 22.14 -6.26 -6.07
C GLU A 74 21.42 -5.55 -7.22
N CYS A 75 20.30 -4.91 -6.94
CA CYS A 75 19.54 -4.14 -7.94
C CYS A 75 20.32 -2.91 -8.44
N LEU A 76 21.12 -2.26 -7.58
CA LEU A 76 22.00 -1.16 -7.98
C LEU A 76 23.11 -1.63 -8.93
N LEU A 77 23.64 -2.83 -8.70
CA LEU A 77 24.71 -3.40 -9.51
C LEU A 77 24.18 -4.05 -10.82
N HIS A 78 23.00 -4.62 -10.79
CA HIS A 78 22.46 -5.44 -11.87
C HIS A 78 21.01 -5.06 -12.20
N LYS A 79 20.81 -4.29 -13.26
CA LYS A 79 19.47 -3.88 -13.76
C LYS A 79 18.51 -5.07 -13.96
N ARG A 80 19.03 -6.24 -14.33
CA ARG A 80 18.24 -7.46 -14.49
C ARG A 80 17.59 -7.90 -13.15
N LYS A 81 18.29 -7.76 -12.03
CA LYS A 81 17.74 -8.07 -10.71
C LYS A 81 16.55 -7.17 -10.34
N GLN A 82 16.65 -5.88 -10.70
CA GLN A 82 15.50 -4.97 -10.55
C GLN A 82 14.30 -5.39 -11.42
N SER A 83 14.55 -5.85 -12.65
CA SER A 83 13.46 -6.34 -13.52
C SER A 83 12.83 -7.63 -12.99
N GLU A 84 13.62 -8.54 -12.42
CA GLU A 84 13.14 -9.77 -11.78
C GLU A 84 12.29 -9.44 -10.54
N ASN A 85 12.74 -8.51 -9.69
CA ASN A 85 11.97 -8.02 -8.56
C ASN A 85 10.64 -7.40 -9.00
N PHE A 86 10.67 -6.54 -10.03
CA PHE A 86 9.47 -5.92 -10.55
C PHE A 86 8.47 -6.97 -11.06
N LYS A 87 8.95 -8.00 -11.74
CA LYS A 87 8.11 -9.12 -12.19
C LYS A 87 7.39 -9.80 -11.01
N HIS A 88 8.12 -10.15 -9.94
CA HIS A 88 7.52 -10.76 -8.76
C HIS A 88 6.47 -9.84 -8.11
N ILE A 89 6.76 -8.55 -7.96
CA ILE A 89 5.82 -7.56 -7.42
C ILE A 89 4.55 -7.48 -8.27
N GLU A 90 4.70 -7.44 -9.60
CA GLU A 90 3.58 -7.39 -10.53
C GLU A 90 2.74 -8.68 -10.51
N GLU A 91 3.38 -9.84 -10.46
CA GLU A 91 2.69 -11.14 -10.37
C GLU A 91 1.89 -11.23 -9.05
N GLU A 92 2.49 -10.87 -7.91
CA GLU A 92 1.81 -10.92 -6.62
C GLU A 92 0.67 -9.89 -6.53
N SER A 93 0.84 -8.71 -7.11
CA SER A 93 -0.21 -7.68 -7.10
C SER A 93 -1.47 -8.07 -7.91
N ASN A 94 -1.41 -9.12 -8.71
CA ASN A 94 -2.54 -9.66 -9.48
C ASN A 94 -3.24 -10.86 -8.79
N LYS A 95 -2.78 -11.28 -7.61
CA LYS A 95 -3.32 -12.45 -6.92
C LYS A 95 -4.29 -12.05 -5.80
N TYR A 96 -5.35 -12.82 -5.61
CA TYR A 96 -6.23 -12.70 -4.43
C TYR A 96 -5.53 -13.17 -3.14
N HIS A 97 -4.64 -14.15 -3.28
CA HIS A 97 -3.82 -14.68 -2.19
C HIS A 97 -2.36 -14.48 -2.55
N ALA A 98 -1.90 -13.27 -2.35
CA ALA A 98 -0.52 -12.89 -2.59
C ALA A 98 0.39 -13.35 -1.45
N LYS A 99 1.66 -13.56 -1.77
CA LYS A 99 2.71 -13.87 -0.81
C LYS A 99 3.26 -12.59 -0.18
N ARG A 100 3.88 -12.75 0.98
CA ARG A 100 4.66 -11.69 1.63
C ARG A 100 5.96 -11.48 0.86
N LEU A 101 6.32 -10.22 0.63
CA LEU A 101 7.56 -9.88 -0.05
C LEU A 101 8.60 -9.41 0.96
N TRP A 102 9.84 -9.81 0.74
CA TRP A 102 10.99 -9.41 1.54
C TRP A 102 12.09 -8.87 0.65
N GLN A 103 12.71 -7.75 1.06
CA GLN A 103 13.88 -7.21 0.40
C GLN A 103 14.88 -6.72 1.44
N SER A 104 16.13 -7.16 1.36
CA SER A 104 17.19 -6.61 2.19
C SER A 104 17.66 -5.26 1.66
N VAL A 105 17.96 -4.36 2.60
CA VAL A 105 18.53 -3.02 2.37
C VAL A 105 19.56 -2.77 3.48
N GLY A 106 20.84 -2.88 3.18
CA GLY A 106 21.89 -2.89 4.16
C GLY A 106 21.72 -3.99 5.20
N GLU A 107 21.73 -3.65 6.47
CA GLU A 107 21.59 -4.60 7.60
C GLU A 107 20.14 -4.82 8.04
N ARG A 108 19.17 -4.35 7.29
CA ARG A 108 17.75 -4.46 7.58
C ARG A 108 17.00 -5.13 6.44
N ALA A 109 15.81 -5.60 6.70
CA ALA A 109 14.90 -6.11 5.69
C ALA A 109 13.60 -5.30 5.67
N ILE A 110 13.11 -4.96 4.49
CA ILE A 110 11.75 -4.48 4.29
C ILE A 110 10.87 -5.72 4.12
N MET A 111 9.84 -5.82 4.94
CA MET A 111 8.79 -6.82 4.83
C MET A 111 7.52 -6.15 4.38
N VAL A 112 6.88 -6.67 3.33
CA VAL A 112 5.61 -6.19 2.80
C VAL A 112 4.60 -7.32 2.90
N ASN A 113 3.59 -7.13 3.74
CA ASN A 113 2.48 -8.08 3.89
C ASN A 113 1.60 -8.07 2.64
N PRO A 114 0.95 -9.18 2.30
CA PRO A 114 -0.01 -9.23 1.19
C PRO A 114 -1.17 -8.26 1.43
N PRO A 115 -1.86 -7.79 0.38
CA PRO A 115 -3.03 -6.94 0.53
C PRO A 115 -4.19 -7.70 1.18
N TYR A 116 -5.12 -6.97 1.78
CA TYR A 116 -6.44 -7.51 2.08
C TYR A 116 -7.15 -7.94 0.78
N PRO A 117 -8.04 -8.93 0.85
CA PRO A 117 -8.99 -9.16 -0.23
C PRO A 117 -9.77 -7.87 -0.54
N PRO A 118 -10.23 -7.67 -1.78
CA PRO A 118 -11.02 -6.50 -2.13
C PRO A 118 -12.19 -6.28 -1.15
N MET A 119 -12.45 -5.02 -0.81
CA MET A 119 -13.59 -4.68 0.04
C MET A 119 -14.90 -5.07 -0.64
N THR A 120 -15.90 -5.41 0.17
CA THR A 120 -17.28 -5.55 -0.31
C THR A 120 -17.89 -4.19 -0.61
N GLU A 121 -18.99 -4.18 -1.38
CA GLU A 121 -19.77 -2.95 -1.65
C GLU A 121 -20.19 -2.26 -0.35
N THR A 122 -20.70 -3.02 0.63
CA THR A 122 -21.09 -2.47 1.93
C THR A 122 -19.95 -1.81 2.69
N GLU A 123 -18.74 -2.39 2.63
CA GLU A 123 -17.59 -1.81 3.32
C GLU A 123 -17.09 -0.51 2.68
N ILE A 124 -17.13 -0.43 1.35
CA ILE A 124 -16.75 0.80 0.67
C ILE A 124 -17.81 1.89 0.88
N ASP A 125 -19.09 1.53 0.85
CA ASP A 125 -20.19 2.47 1.14
C ASP A 125 -20.04 3.05 2.54
N ALA A 126 -19.81 2.22 3.55
CA ALA A 126 -19.58 2.68 4.92
C ALA A 126 -18.45 3.73 5.03
N SER A 127 -17.41 3.61 4.19
CA SER A 127 -16.32 4.60 4.15
C SER A 127 -16.75 5.92 3.51
N PHE A 128 -17.60 5.88 2.50
CA PHE A 128 -18.10 7.08 1.80
C PHE A 128 -19.24 7.77 2.54
N ASP A 129 -19.99 7.04 3.35
CA ASP A 129 -21.13 7.54 4.15
C ASP A 129 -20.71 8.21 5.46
N LEU A 130 -19.41 8.22 5.78
CA LEU A 130 -18.89 8.98 6.91
C LEU A 130 -19.25 10.49 6.76
N PRO A 131 -19.45 11.21 7.88
CA PRO A 131 -19.93 12.59 7.88
C PRO A 131 -18.86 13.58 7.43
N TYR A 132 -18.35 13.43 6.22
CA TYR A 132 -17.41 14.36 5.62
C TYR A 132 -18.08 15.71 5.32
N THR A 133 -17.42 16.81 5.65
CA THR A 133 -17.90 18.15 5.32
C THR A 133 -17.90 18.43 3.82
N ARG A 134 -17.01 17.74 3.07
CA ARG A 134 -16.80 17.95 1.61
C ARG A 134 -16.42 19.39 1.25
N MET A 135 -15.94 20.15 2.23
CA MET A 135 -15.54 21.54 2.11
C MET A 135 -14.03 21.70 2.26
N PRO A 136 -13.42 22.75 1.71
CA PRO A 136 -12.01 23.06 1.96
C PRO A 136 -11.70 23.16 3.45
N HIS A 137 -10.49 22.81 3.83
CA HIS A 137 -10.04 22.95 5.22
C HIS A 137 -10.18 24.41 5.69
N PRO A 138 -10.64 24.68 6.92
CA PRO A 138 -10.91 26.04 7.44
C PRO A 138 -9.77 27.03 7.31
N LYS A 139 -8.50 26.58 7.29
CA LYS A 139 -7.33 27.46 7.06
C LYS A 139 -7.35 28.19 5.71
N TYR A 140 -8.16 27.71 4.75
CA TYR A 140 -8.32 28.34 3.42
C TYR A 140 -9.55 29.22 3.33
N LYS A 141 -10.22 29.54 4.45
CA LYS A 141 -11.38 30.42 4.46
C LYS A 141 -11.06 31.75 3.77
N GLY A 142 -11.90 32.15 2.81
CA GLY A 142 -11.70 33.35 2.00
C GLY A 142 -10.65 33.25 0.89
N LYS A 143 -10.07 32.05 0.65
CA LYS A 143 -9.16 31.83 -0.45
C LYS A 143 -9.78 30.88 -1.47
N THR A 144 -9.66 31.23 -2.75
CA THR A 144 -10.06 30.32 -3.83
C THR A 144 -8.98 29.22 -4.00
N ILE A 145 -9.41 27.95 -4.01
CA ILE A 145 -8.57 26.82 -4.31
C ILE A 145 -8.95 26.31 -5.69
N PRO A 146 -8.16 26.56 -6.75
CA PRO A 146 -8.51 26.20 -8.13
C PRO A 146 -8.86 24.72 -8.31
N ALA A 147 -8.09 23.84 -7.68
CA ALA A 147 -8.36 22.40 -7.74
C ALA A 147 -9.72 22.03 -7.12
N TYR A 148 -10.10 22.64 -5.99
CA TYR A 148 -11.40 22.41 -5.39
C TYR A 148 -12.54 22.90 -6.30
N GLU A 149 -12.42 24.09 -6.87
CA GLU A 149 -13.43 24.63 -7.78
C GLU A 149 -13.66 23.72 -9.00
N MET A 150 -12.60 23.08 -9.49
CA MET A 150 -12.65 22.17 -10.62
C MET A 150 -13.37 20.84 -10.28
N ILE A 151 -13.17 20.31 -9.05
CA ILE A 151 -13.63 18.96 -8.70
C ILE A 151 -14.80 18.90 -7.70
N LYS A 152 -15.26 20.03 -7.15
CA LYS A 152 -16.27 20.07 -6.07
C LYS A 152 -17.60 19.37 -6.40
N PHE A 153 -17.92 19.19 -7.68
CA PHE A 153 -19.08 18.46 -8.14
C PHE A 153 -18.76 17.06 -8.70
N SER A 154 -17.54 16.56 -8.46
CA SER A 154 -17.14 15.22 -8.89
C SER A 154 -17.54 14.17 -7.85
N GLY A 155 -17.99 13.01 -8.33
CA GLY A 155 -18.27 11.82 -7.51
C GLY A 155 -17.26 10.74 -7.80
N ASN A 156 -16.80 10.05 -6.76
CA ASN A 156 -15.96 8.86 -6.90
C ASN A 156 -16.83 7.61 -6.78
N LEU A 157 -17.03 6.88 -7.87
CA LEU A 157 -17.93 5.73 -7.94
C LEU A 157 -17.25 4.41 -7.66
N HIS A 158 -15.94 4.31 -7.91
CA HIS A 158 -15.16 3.10 -7.69
C HIS A 158 -13.70 3.43 -7.40
N ARG A 159 -12.98 2.47 -6.86
CA ARG A 159 -11.53 2.52 -6.57
C ARG A 159 -10.85 1.29 -7.15
N GLY A 160 -9.55 1.42 -7.47
CA GLY A 160 -8.77 0.39 -8.15
C GLY A 160 -8.83 0.53 -9.68
N CYS A 161 -7.90 -0.11 -10.37
CA CYS A 161 -7.86 -0.12 -11.83
C CYS A 161 -7.07 -1.32 -12.36
N PHE A 162 -7.69 -2.14 -13.20
CA PHE A 162 -7.04 -3.27 -13.87
C PHE A 162 -6.31 -2.90 -15.17
N GLY A 163 -6.30 -1.62 -15.56
CA GLY A 163 -5.84 -1.19 -16.89
C GLY A 163 -4.36 -1.41 -17.18
N GLY A 164 -3.49 -1.43 -16.15
CA GLY A 164 -2.06 -1.74 -16.31
C GLY A 164 -1.30 -0.81 -17.26
N CYS A 165 -1.79 0.40 -17.51
CA CYS A 165 -1.17 1.35 -18.45
C CYS A 165 0.24 1.73 -17.96
N ALA A 166 1.24 1.66 -18.83
CA ALA A 166 2.65 1.87 -18.48
C ALA A 166 2.97 3.27 -17.91
N PHE A 167 2.15 4.27 -18.19
CA PHE A 167 2.31 5.65 -17.70
C PHE A 167 1.51 5.94 -16.42
N CYS A 168 0.65 5.01 -15.97
CA CYS A 168 -0.34 5.29 -14.93
C CYS A 168 -0.02 4.53 -13.65
N THR A 169 -0.06 5.22 -12.51
CA THR A 169 0.23 4.64 -11.20
C THR A 169 -1.02 4.29 -10.38
N ILE A 170 -2.23 4.47 -10.92
CA ILE A 170 -3.48 4.22 -10.18
C ILE A 170 -3.56 2.76 -9.73
N SER A 171 -3.26 1.80 -10.60
CA SER A 171 -3.28 0.38 -10.25
C SER A 171 -2.24 0.00 -9.19
N ALA A 172 -1.08 0.65 -9.19
CA ALA A 172 -0.07 0.46 -8.15
C ALA A 172 -0.46 1.14 -6.82
N HIS A 173 -1.19 2.27 -6.88
CA HIS A 173 -1.60 3.03 -5.70
C HIS A 173 -2.87 2.48 -5.04
N GLN A 174 -3.90 2.15 -5.81
CA GLN A 174 -5.21 1.71 -5.29
C GLN A 174 -5.45 0.21 -5.44
N GLY A 175 -4.54 -0.51 -6.10
CA GLY A 175 -4.69 -1.92 -6.41
C GLY A 175 -5.32 -2.17 -7.78
N LYS A 176 -5.27 -3.44 -8.22
CA LYS A 176 -5.72 -3.88 -9.54
C LYS A 176 -7.15 -4.41 -9.55
N PHE A 177 -7.72 -4.63 -8.38
CA PHE A 177 -9.11 -5.06 -8.23
C PHE A 177 -10.01 -3.85 -8.04
N ILE A 178 -11.08 -3.79 -8.82
CA ILE A 178 -12.05 -2.69 -8.73
C ILE A 178 -13.05 -3.00 -7.62
N VAL A 179 -13.30 -2.00 -6.78
CA VAL A 179 -14.35 -2.00 -5.77
C VAL A 179 -15.27 -0.82 -6.06
N SER A 180 -16.55 -1.07 -6.22
CA SER A 180 -17.55 -0.08 -6.57
C SER A 180 -18.50 0.20 -5.42
N ARG A 181 -18.97 1.43 -5.33
CA ARG A 181 -20.05 1.83 -4.43
C ARG A 181 -21.39 1.29 -4.94
N SER A 182 -22.34 1.15 -4.04
CA SER A 182 -23.74 0.90 -4.40
C SER A 182 -24.35 2.13 -5.08
N LYS A 183 -25.52 1.93 -5.66
CA LYS A 183 -26.31 3.03 -6.25
C LYS A 183 -26.89 3.95 -5.19
N GLU A 184 -27.15 3.41 -4.00
CA GLU A 184 -27.72 4.10 -2.85
C GLU A 184 -26.71 5.04 -2.19
N SER A 185 -25.43 4.67 -2.15
CA SER A 185 -24.33 5.47 -1.63
C SER A 185 -23.87 6.53 -2.60
#